data_912a58cf077ff33e1fe5c469d1a20e69
#
_entry.id   912a58cf077ff33e1fe5c469d1a20e69
#
_cell.length_a   1.000
_cell.length_b   1.000
_cell.length_c   1.000
_cell.angle_alpha   90.00
_cell.angle_beta   90.00
_cell.angle_gamma   90.00
#
_symmetry.space_group_name_H-M   'P 1'
#
loop_
_entity.id
_entity.type
_entity.pdbx_description
1 polymer ?
#
loop_
_entity_poly.entity_id
_entity_poly.type
_entity_poly.pdbx_seq_one_letter_code
_entity_poly.pdbx_strand_id
1 'polypeptide(L)'
;MLLLVDNYDSFTYNLYQYLGELGAEVRVMRNDEMTAREALDLRPERIVISPGPGTPDQAGLSLELIRRAAGRVPLLGVCLGHQALGQAFGGRVVRAPTLMHGKTSAIHHDGRTVFAGLPDPFIATRYHSLIVDRASVPDCLEVSAWTSDGIVMGLRHRSMPLEGVQFHPESILTAAGKDLLQNFLRLGTGSAAQRAS
;
A
#
# COMPACT_ATOMS: atom_id res chain seq x y z
N MET A 1 -12.03 8.90 10.31
CA MET A 1 -10.79 8.35 10.91
C MET A 1 -10.14 7.38 9.95
N LEU A 2 -8.81 7.49 9.74
CA LEU A 2 -7.97 6.54 9.02
C LEU A 2 -7.26 5.61 10.02
N LEU A 3 -7.33 4.31 9.81
CA LEU A 3 -6.61 3.33 10.63
C LEU A 3 -5.25 3.02 10.00
N LEU A 4 -4.17 3.27 10.72
CA LEU A 4 -2.80 2.94 10.34
C LEU A 4 -2.32 1.74 11.15
N VAL A 5 -2.16 0.59 10.48
CA VAL A 5 -1.64 -0.62 11.10
C VAL A 5 -0.13 -0.57 11.12
N ASP A 6 0.46 -0.57 12.30
CA ASP A 6 1.90 -0.57 12.54
C ASP A 6 2.45 -2.00 12.61
N ASN A 7 3.27 -2.37 11.64
CA ASN A 7 3.99 -3.65 11.60
C ASN A 7 5.33 -3.58 12.35
N TYR A 8 5.41 -2.80 13.44
CA TYR A 8 6.65 -2.61 14.22
C TYR A 8 7.79 -2.02 13.39
N ASP A 9 7.45 -0.98 12.60
CA ASP A 9 8.37 -0.33 11.69
C ASP A 9 8.65 1.13 12.10
N SER A 10 9.91 1.54 12.01
CA SER A 10 10.31 2.91 12.34
C SER A 10 9.74 3.98 11.38
N PHE A 11 9.35 3.58 10.15
CA PHE A 11 8.76 4.48 9.16
C PHE A 11 7.25 4.69 9.34
N THR A 12 6.59 3.91 10.22
CA THR A 12 5.14 4.06 10.48
C THR A 12 4.79 5.49 10.91
N TYR A 13 5.62 6.12 11.75
CA TYR A 13 5.36 7.49 12.22
C TYR A 13 5.58 8.54 11.14
N ASN A 14 6.40 8.29 10.13
CA ASN A 14 6.50 9.17 8.96
C ASN A 14 5.21 9.11 8.12
N LEU A 15 4.61 7.91 7.95
CA LEU A 15 3.27 7.77 7.35
C LEU A 15 2.22 8.51 8.18
N TYR A 16 2.23 8.32 9.50
CA TYR A 16 1.33 9.02 10.42
C TYR A 16 1.42 10.55 10.23
N GLN A 17 2.64 11.08 10.22
CA GLN A 17 2.89 12.51 10.07
C GLN A 17 2.40 13.02 8.71
N TYR A 18 2.75 12.36 7.60
CA TYR A 18 2.35 12.79 6.27
C TYR A 18 0.83 12.75 6.08
N LEU A 19 0.19 11.67 6.55
CA LEU A 19 -1.27 11.57 6.50
C LEU A 19 -1.96 12.63 7.36
N GLY A 20 -1.41 12.94 8.54
CA GLY A 20 -1.89 14.01 9.41
C GLY A 20 -1.73 15.40 8.78
N GLU A 21 -0.59 15.69 8.15
CA GLU A 21 -0.34 16.93 7.41
C GLU A 21 -1.30 17.10 6.21
N LEU A 22 -1.75 15.99 5.63
CA LEU A 22 -2.75 15.96 4.55
C LEU A 22 -4.20 16.06 5.08
N GLY A 23 -4.39 16.23 6.39
CA GLY A 23 -5.69 16.46 7.02
C GLY A 23 -6.43 15.18 7.46
N ALA A 24 -5.79 14.02 7.44
CA ALA A 24 -6.42 12.80 7.93
C ALA A 24 -6.38 12.72 9.47
N GLU A 25 -7.49 12.34 10.09
CA GLU A 25 -7.53 11.90 11.49
C GLU A 25 -7.00 10.46 11.55
N VAL A 26 -5.75 10.28 11.99
CA VAL A 26 -5.05 8.99 11.96
C VAL A 26 -5.04 8.35 13.34
N ARG A 27 -5.50 7.11 13.42
CA ARG A 27 -5.34 6.23 14.58
C ARG A 27 -4.32 5.14 14.24
N VAL A 28 -3.23 5.09 14.99
CA VAL A 28 -2.21 4.04 14.87
C VAL A 28 -2.58 2.87 15.80
N MET A 29 -2.44 1.65 15.31
CA MET A 29 -2.56 0.42 16.09
C MET A 29 -1.51 -0.58 15.64
N ARG A 30 -0.96 -1.36 16.54
CA ARG A 30 -0.03 -2.45 16.21
C ARG A 30 -0.75 -3.64 15.60
N ASN A 31 -0.04 -4.39 14.79
CA ASN A 31 -0.60 -5.52 14.02
C ASN A 31 -1.04 -6.72 14.87
N ASP A 32 -0.76 -6.72 16.16
CA ASP A 32 -1.10 -7.75 17.15
C ASP A 32 -1.97 -7.21 18.30
N GLU A 33 -2.36 -5.92 18.26
CA GLU A 33 -3.10 -5.26 19.32
C GLU A 33 -4.58 -5.66 19.38
N MET A 34 -5.14 -6.03 18.22
CA MET A 34 -6.53 -6.49 18.09
C MET A 34 -6.70 -7.44 16.91
N THR A 35 -7.86 -8.05 16.81
CA THR A 35 -8.24 -8.87 15.64
C THR A 35 -8.64 -8.01 14.45
N ALA A 36 -8.60 -8.57 13.24
CA ALA A 36 -9.07 -7.89 12.03
C ALA A 36 -10.56 -7.50 12.11
N ARG A 37 -11.37 -8.26 12.85
CA ARG A 37 -12.77 -7.94 13.10
C ARG A 37 -12.90 -6.69 13.97
N GLU A 38 -12.22 -6.65 15.11
CA GLU A 38 -12.24 -5.50 16.02
C GLU A 38 -11.73 -4.24 15.32
N ALA A 39 -10.70 -4.37 14.47
CA ALA A 39 -10.20 -3.26 13.65
C ALA A 39 -11.28 -2.68 12.72
N LEU A 40 -12.10 -3.53 12.09
CA LEU A 40 -13.22 -3.10 11.23
C LEU A 40 -14.42 -2.60 12.04
N ASP A 41 -14.65 -3.11 13.25
CA ASP A 41 -15.72 -2.65 14.15
C ASP A 41 -15.47 -1.19 14.61
N LEU A 42 -14.24 -0.68 14.52
CA LEU A 42 -13.91 0.75 14.67
C LEU A 42 -14.46 1.63 13.52
N ARG A 43 -14.98 1.03 12.47
CA ARG A 43 -15.53 1.68 11.26
C ARG A 43 -14.56 2.69 10.63
N PRO A 44 -13.34 2.29 10.32
CA PRO A 44 -12.40 3.19 9.65
C PRO A 44 -12.91 3.58 8.27
N GLU A 45 -12.73 4.83 7.89
CA GLU A 45 -13.03 5.32 6.53
C GLU A 45 -11.98 4.85 5.53
N ARG A 46 -10.76 4.61 6.00
CA ARG A 46 -9.61 4.12 5.23
C ARG A 46 -8.68 3.32 6.12
N ILE A 47 -7.91 2.45 5.50
CA ILE A 47 -6.88 1.64 6.17
C ILE A 47 -5.56 1.83 5.43
N VAL A 48 -4.48 2.04 6.18
CA VAL A 48 -3.10 1.95 5.68
C VAL A 48 -2.38 0.85 6.46
N ILE A 49 -1.72 -0.06 5.75
CA ILE A 49 -0.86 -1.09 6.35
C ILE A 49 0.58 -0.69 6.11
N SER A 50 1.33 -0.48 7.19
CA SER A 50 2.69 0.04 7.17
C SER A 50 3.72 -0.94 6.59
N PRO A 51 4.92 -0.45 6.25
CA PRO A 51 6.12 -1.29 6.17
C PRO A 51 6.30 -2.12 7.44
N GLY A 52 7.18 -3.10 7.38
CA GLY A 52 7.55 -3.91 8.53
C GLY A 52 8.58 -4.98 8.18
N PRO A 53 9.15 -5.63 9.21
CA PRO A 53 10.09 -6.72 9.02
C PRO A 53 9.38 -8.03 8.65
N GLY A 54 10.16 -8.98 8.15
CA GLY A 54 9.72 -10.34 7.88
C GLY A 54 8.85 -10.49 6.63
N THR A 55 7.88 -11.37 6.73
CA THR A 55 6.97 -11.75 5.64
C THR A 55 5.53 -11.41 5.98
N PRO A 56 4.61 -11.39 5.00
CA PRO A 56 3.18 -11.19 5.27
C PRO A 56 2.58 -12.17 6.28
N ASP A 57 3.08 -13.41 6.34
CA ASP A 57 2.61 -14.40 7.33
C ASP A 57 2.97 -14.04 8.77
N GLN A 58 3.97 -13.17 8.94
CA GLN A 58 4.43 -12.64 10.23
C GLN A 58 3.85 -11.25 10.56
N ALA A 59 3.00 -10.71 9.69
CA ALA A 59 2.43 -9.37 9.83
C ALA A 59 1.12 -9.31 10.62
N GLY A 60 0.96 -10.20 11.60
CA GLY A 60 -0.20 -10.23 12.51
C GLY A 60 -1.53 -10.29 11.76
N LEU A 61 -2.42 -9.35 12.06
CA LEU A 61 -3.77 -9.29 11.47
C LEU A 61 -3.80 -8.87 9.99
N SER A 62 -2.68 -8.43 9.38
CA SER A 62 -2.66 -7.73 8.08
C SER A 62 -3.31 -8.52 6.95
N LEU A 63 -2.99 -9.81 6.79
CA LEU A 63 -3.60 -10.65 5.74
C LEU A 63 -5.12 -10.80 5.90
N GLU A 64 -5.57 -11.04 7.13
CA GLU A 64 -7.00 -11.19 7.42
C GLU A 64 -7.72 -9.86 7.25
N LEU A 65 -7.12 -8.77 7.70
CA LEU A 65 -7.69 -7.43 7.57
C LEU A 65 -7.90 -7.04 6.11
N ILE A 66 -6.92 -7.31 5.22
CA ILE A 66 -7.04 -7.07 3.79
C ILE A 66 -8.23 -7.82 3.21
N ARG A 67 -8.35 -9.12 3.51
CA ARG A 67 -9.46 -9.95 3.00
C ARG A 67 -10.83 -9.47 3.49
N ARG A 68 -10.93 -9.06 4.75
CA ARG A 68 -12.19 -8.59 5.36
C ARG A 68 -12.56 -7.17 4.94
N ALA A 69 -11.58 -6.30 4.71
CA ALA A 69 -11.78 -4.93 4.24
C ALA A 69 -12.15 -4.87 2.75
N ALA A 70 -11.86 -5.93 1.99
CA ALA A 70 -12.10 -6.00 0.55
C ALA A 70 -13.55 -5.66 0.19
N GLY A 71 -13.73 -4.66 -0.68
CA GLY A 71 -15.02 -4.14 -1.11
C GLY A 71 -15.78 -3.30 -0.07
N ARG A 72 -15.22 -3.07 1.12
CA ARG A 72 -15.85 -2.32 2.21
C ARG A 72 -15.14 -1.02 2.54
N VAL A 73 -13.81 -1.05 2.61
CA VAL A 73 -12.98 0.07 3.06
C VAL A 73 -11.81 0.23 2.11
N PRO A 74 -11.54 1.45 1.60
CA PRO A 74 -10.32 1.72 0.85
C PRO A 74 -9.07 1.39 1.66
N LEU A 75 -8.11 0.68 1.04
CA LEU A 75 -6.90 0.21 1.71
C LEU A 75 -5.67 0.46 0.85
N LEU A 76 -4.60 0.97 1.50
CA LEU A 76 -3.26 1.10 0.93
C LEU A 76 -2.28 0.25 1.72
N GLY A 77 -1.60 -0.69 1.06
CA GLY A 77 -0.46 -1.41 1.62
C GLY A 77 0.87 -0.79 1.22
N VAL A 78 1.76 -0.53 2.17
CA VAL A 78 3.10 0.00 1.92
C VAL A 78 4.15 -1.06 2.26
N CYS A 79 5.04 -1.36 1.32
CA CYS A 79 6.14 -2.32 1.43
C CYS A 79 5.65 -3.70 1.89
N LEU A 80 5.76 -4.06 3.17
CA LEU A 80 5.19 -5.31 3.72
C LEU A 80 3.67 -5.36 3.50
N GLY A 81 2.96 -4.24 3.66
CA GLY A 81 1.52 -4.15 3.38
C GLY A 81 1.16 -4.40 1.92
N HIS A 82 2.00 -3.97 0.97
CA HIS A 82 1.85 -4.30 -0.45
C HIS A 82 2.06 -5.79 -0.72
N GLN A 83 3.08 -6.39 -0.11
CA GLN A 83 3.32 -7.84 -0.22
C GLN A 83 2.15 -8.63 0.38
N ALA A 84 1.62 -8.17 1.52
CA ALA A 84 0.43 -8.75 2.13
C ALA A 84 -0.80 -8.64 1.22
N LEU A 85 -0.98 -7.53 0.50
CA LEU A 85 -2.04 -7.38 -0.50
C LEU A 85 -1.89 -8.42 -1.62
N GLY A 86 -0.70 -8.55 -2.20
CA GLY A 86 -0.42 -9.57 -3.22
C GLY A 86 -0.74 -10.97 -2.73
N GLN A 87 -0.25 -11.34 -1.55
CA GLN A 87 -0.43 -12.66 -0.96
C GLN A 87 -1.87 -12.94 -0.54
N ALA A 88 -2.60 -11.95 -0.04
CA ALA A 88 -4.00 -12.10 0.39
C ALA A 88 -4.91 -12.59 -0.73
N PHE A 89 -4.59 -12.25 -1.99
CA PHE A 89 -5.32 -12.65 -3.19
C PHE A 89 -4.67 -13.79 -3.98
N GLY A 90 -3.61 -14.41 -3.45
CA GLY A 90 -3.00 -15.62 -4.02
C GLY A 90 -1.69 -15.41 -4.78
N GLY A 91 -1.15 -14.19 -4.81
CA GLY A 91 0.19 -13.92 -5.30
C GLY A 91 1.28 -14.48 -4.39
N ARG A 92 2.45 -14.75 -4.94
CA ARG A 92 3.62 -15.25 -4.19
C ARG A 92 4.56 -14.11 -3.85
N VAL A 93 5.07 -14.13 -2.63
CA VAL A 93 6.15 -13.24 -2.18
C VAL A 93 7.45 -14.03 -2.23
N VAL A 94 8.43 -13.50 -2.93
CA VAL A 94 9.72 -14.16 -3.22
C VAL A 94 10.89 -13.21 -2.93
N ARG A 95 12.10 -13.77 -2.84
CA ARG A 95 13.30 -12.94 -2.71
C ARG A 95 13.50 -12.07 -3.95
N ALA A 96 13.81 -10.81 -3.73
CA ALA A 96 14.22 -9.90 -4.80
C ALA A 96 15.57 -10.35 -5.40
N PRO A 97 15.79 -10.17 -6.71
CA PRO A 97 17.07 -10.47 -7.34
C PRO A 97 18.21 -9.60 -6.77
N THR A 98 17.88 -8.42 -6.26
CA THR A 98 18.83 -7.50 -5.63
C THR A 98 18.24 -6.96 -4.34
N LEU A 99 19.05 -6.99 -3.26
CA LEU A 99 18.69 -6.36 -1.98
C LEU A 99 18.66 -4.84 -2.15
N MET A 100 17.55 -4.23 -1.77
CA MET A 100 17.38 -2.78 -1.73
C MET A 100 17.33 -2.28 -0.29
N HIS A 101 18.29 -1.42 0.08
CA HIS A 101 18.35 -0.83 1.41
C HIS A 101 18.69 0.65 1.31
N GLY A 102 17.70 1.51 1.40
CA GLY A 102 17.85 2.97 1.30
C GLY A 102 18.26 3.48 -0.09
N LYS A 103 18.16 2.65 -1.11
CA LYS A 103 18.46 3.02 -2.50
C LYS A 103 17.21 3.58 -3.17
N THR A 104 17.40 4.50 -4.11
CA THR A 104 16.33 5.02 -4.94
C THR A 104 16.28 4.32 -6.28
N SER A 105 15.09 4.29 -6.88
CA SER A 105 14.85 3.78 -8.23
C SER A 105 13.83 4.65 -8.95
N ALA A 106 13.92 4.67 -10.28
CA ALA A 106 12.85 5.22 -11.12
C ALA A 106 11.68 4.24 -11.14
N ILE A 107 10.49 4.74 -10.79
CA ILE A 107 9.25 3.99 -10.73
C ILE A 107 8.36 4.44 -11.87
N HIS A 108 8.09 3.53 -12.80
CA HIS A 108 7.08 3.69 -13.85
C HIS A 108 5.71 3.28 -13.32
N HIS A 109 4.65 3.90 -13.85
CA HIS A 109 3.28 3.62 -13.41
C HIS A 109 2.25 3.89 -14.50
N ASP A 110 1.01 3.46 -14.28
CA ASP A 110 -0.07 3.59 -15.26
C ASP A 110 -0.83 4.93 -15.20
N GLY A 111 -0.45 5.83 -14.29
CA GLY A 111 -1.05 7.16 -14.15
C GLY A 111 -2.45 7.18 -13.57
N ARG A 112 -2.95 6.06 -13.00
CA ARG A 112 -4.33 5.96 -12.48
C ARG A 112 -4.36 5.92 -10.96
N THR A 113 -5.50 6.24 -10.37
CA THR A 113 -5.81 6.17 -8.94
C THR A 113 -4.75 6.86 -8.07
N VAL A 114 -3.98 6.13 -7.27
CA VAL A 114 -2.94 6.71 -6.41
C VAL A 114 -1.79 7.34 -7.21
N PHE A 115 -1.62 6.97 -8.47
CA PHE A 115 -0.60 7.52 -9.38
C PHE A 115 -1.10 8.67 -10.27
N ALA A 116 -2.37 9.07 -10.14
CA ALA A 116 -2.95 10.13 -10.98
C ALA A 116 -2.19 11.45 -10.82
N GLY A 117 -1.74 12.02 -11.95
CA GLY A 117 -1.03 13.31 -11.98
C GLY A 117 0.41 13.29 -11.48
N LEU A 118 0.96 12.12 -11.12
CA LEU A 118 2.36 12.00 -10.73
C LEU A 118 3.27 11.97 -11.97
N PRO A 119 4.52 12.44 -11.87
CA PRO A 119 5.51 12.27 -12.94
C PRO A 119 5.76 10.78 -13.25
N ASP A 120 5.94 10.42 -14.51
CA ASP A 120 6.31 9.07 -14.93
C ASP A 120 7.60 9.11 -15.78
N PRO A 121 8.70 8.51 -15.30
CA PRO A 121 8.87 7.94 -13.97
C PRO A 121 9.07 8.98 -12.87
N PHE A 122 8.86 8.60 -11.60
CA PHE A 122 9.32 9.35 -10.44
C PHE A 122 10.35 8.54 -9.64
N ILE A 123 11.15 9.22 -8.84
CA ILE A 123 12.17 8.58 -8.00
C ILE A 123 11.55 8.24 -6.64
N ALA A 124 11.74 6.99 -6.21
CA ALA A 124 11.27 6.52 -4.90
C ALA A 124 12.31 5.69 -4.16
N THR A 125 12.27 5.76 -2.84
CA THR A 125 13.13 4.99 -1.94
C THR A 125 12.63 3.56 -1.78
N ARG A 126 13.55 2.61 -1.77
CA ARG A 126 13.28 1.18 -1.60
C ARG A 126 14.06 0.61 -0.42
N TYR A 127 13.37 -0.13 0.45
CA TYR A 127 13.93 -0.87 1.59
C TYR A 127 13.31 -2.27 1.62
N HIS A 128 13.69 -3.17 0.71
CA HIS A 128 13.10 -4.51 0.68
C HIS A 128 14.05 -5.57 0.14
N SER A 129 13.95 -6.77 0.69
CA SER A 129 14.59 -8.00 0.22
C SER A 129 13.58 -8.96 -0.43
N LEU A 130 12.28 -8.69 -0.28
CA LEU A 130 11.18 -9.47 -0.83
C LEU A 130 10.38 -8.62 -1.82
N ILE A 131 9.76 -9.30 -2.78
CA ILE A 131 8.88 -8.71 -3.80
C ILE A 131 7.71 -9.64 -4.07
N VAL A 132 6.63 -9.11 -4.64
CA VAL A 132 5.59 -9.93 -5.24
C VAL A 132 6.11 -10.45 -6.60
N ASP A 133 6.09 -11.77 -6.77
CA ASP A 133 6.44 -12.42 -8.04
C ASP A 133 5.44 -12.03 -9.12
N ARG A 134 5.91 -11.30 -10.14
CA ARG A 134 5.09 -10.80 -11.25
C ARG A 134 4.30 -11.91 -11.95
N ALA A 135 4.90 -13.08 -12.12
CA ALA A 135 4.26 -14.22 -12.78
C ALA A 135 3.12 -14.84 -11.95
N SER A 136 3.08 -14.53 -10.65
CA SER A 136 2.05 -15.05 -9.74
C SER A 136 0.92 -14.07 -9.45
N VAL A 137 0.96 -12.85 -10.01
CA VAL A 137 -0.09 -11.84 -9.79
C VAL A 137 -1.42 -12.40 -10.31
N PRO A 138 -2.44 -12.56 -9.44
CA PRO A 138 -3.72 -13.15 -9.84
C PRO A 138 -4.55 -12.19 -10.69
N ASP A 139 -5.49 -12.73 -11.48
CA ASP A 139 -6.31 -11.97 -12.43
C ASP A 139 -7.12 -10.83 -11.80
N CYS A 140 -7.47 -10.93 -10.51
CA CYS A 140 -8.19 -9.88 -9.79
C CYS A 140 -7.33 -8.65 -9.46
N LEU A 141 -6.00 -8.79 -9.54
CA LEU A 141 -5.05 -7.70 -9.36
C LEU A 141 -4.45 -7.26 -10.69
N GLU A 142 -4.00 -6.04 -10.76
CA GLU A 142 -3.19 -5.52 -11.86
C GLU A 142 -1.92 -4.88 -11.31
N VAL A 143 -0.83 -4.99 -12.09
CA VAL A 143 0.42 -4.28 -11.79
C VAL A 143 0.23 -2.83 -12.20
N SER A 144 0.23 -1.92 -11.23
CA SER A 144 0.00 -0.49 -11.41
C SER A 144 1.29 0.34 -11.48
N ALA A 145 2.42 -0.23 -10.97
CA ALA A 145 3.74 0.40 -11.06
C ALA A 145 4.86 -0.66 -11.12
N TRP A 146 5.99 -0.30 -11.74
CA TRP A 146 7.11 -1.21 -11.98
C TRP A 146 8.44 -0.46 -12.14
N THR A 147 9.55 -1.18 -11.99
CA THR A 147 10.90 -0.73 -12.37
C THR A 147 11.22 -1.10 -13.82
N SER A 148 12.24 -0.49 -14.42
CA SER A 148 12.65 -0.79 -15.80
C SER A 148 13.05 -2.26 -16.01
N ASP A 149 13.52 -2.93 -15.00
CA ASP A 149 13.84 -4.38 -14.98
C ASP A 149 12.62 -5.27 -14.64
N GLY A 150 11.41 -4.68 -14.57
CA GLY A 150 10.14 -5.40 -14.48
C GLY A 150 9.71 -5.84 -13.09
N ILE A 151 10.38 -5.38 -12.02
CA ILE A 151 9.96 -5.67 -10.65
C ILE A 151 8.64 -4.94 -10.34
N VAL A 152 7.70 -5.65 -9.73
CA VAL A 152 6.40 -5.09 -9.31
C VAL A 152 6.62 -4.07 -8.19
N MET A 153 6.22 -2.83 -8.45
CA MET A 153 6.32 -1.71 -7.51
C MET A 153 4.95 -1.18 -7.08
N GLY A 154 3.88 -1.58 -7.76
CA GLY A 154 2.52 -1.26 -7.40
C GLY A 154 1.55 -2.36 -7.81
N LEU A 155 0.55 -2.59 -6.99
CA LEU A 155 -0.59 -3.48 -7.24
C LEU A 155 -1.89 -2.72 -6.99
N ARG A 156 -2.90 -3.04 -7.79
CA ARG A 156 -4.27 -2.53 -7.62
C ARG A 156 -5.27 -3.66 -7.81
N HIS A 157 -6.30 -3.69 -7.00
CA HIS A 157 -7.44 -4.57 -7.27
C HIS A 157 -8.33 -3.96 -8.35
N ARG A 158 -8.74 -4.78 -9.34
CA ARG A 158 -9.44 -4.29 -10.54
C ARG A 158 -10.82 -3.68 -10.28
N SER A 159 -11.49 -4.08 -9.20
CA SER A 159 -12.87 -3.67 -8.90
C SER A 159 -13.08 -3.10 -7.49
N MET A 160 -12.09 -3.21 -6.60
CA MET A 160 -12.17 -2.74 -5.22
C MET A 160 -11.10 -1.68 -4.96
N PRO A 161 -11.32 -0.73 -4.04
CA PRO A 161 -10.37 0.34 -3.75
C PRO A 161 -9.21 -0.17 -2.87
N LEU A 162 -8.46 -1.13 -3.38
CA LEU A 162 -7.29 -1.72 -2.72
C LEU A 162 -6.07 -1.43 -3.57
N GLU A 163 -5.11 -0.76 -2.98
CA GLU A 163 -3.86 -0.34 -3.61
C GLU A 163 -2.66 -0.82 -2.80
N GLY A 164 -1.54 -1.05 -3.43
CA GLY A 164 -0.30 -1.38 -2.75
C GLY A 164 0.91 -0.81 -3.48
N VAL A 165 1.88 -0.32 -2.72
CA VAL A 165 3.16 0.19 -3.25
C VAL A 165 4.33 -0.48 -2.53
N GLN A 166 5.31 -0.98 -3.29
CA GLN A 166 6.50 -1.65 -2.73
C GLN A 166 7.53 -0.67 -2.20
N PHE A 167 7.58 0.53 -2.76
CA PHE A 167 8.46 1.61 -2.31
C PHE A 167 7.87 2.36 -1.10
N HIS A 168 8.64 3.30 -0.55
CA HIS A 168 8.30 4.07 0.65
C HIS A 168 7.85 5.49 0.29
N PRO A 169 6.54 5.77 0.21
CA PRO A 169 6.03 7.12 -0.08
C PRO A 169 6.32 8.12 1.05
N GLU A 170 6.53 7.63 2.27
CA GLU A 170 6.84 8.43 3.46
C GLU A 170 8.32 8.83 3.56
N SER A 171 9.16 8.33 2.68
CA SER A 171 10.57 8.72 2.62
C SER A 171 10.72 10.12 2.02
N ILE A 172 11.58 10.95 2.61
CA ILE A 172 11.90 12.28 2.11
C ILE A 172 12.47 12.27 0.67
N LEU A 173 13.12 11.18 0.29
CA LEU A 173 13.68 11.01 -1.06
C LEU A 173 12.64 10.55 -2.09
N THR A 174 11.41 10.29 -1.68
CA THR A 174 10.28 10.00 -2.57
C THR A 174 9.48 11.28 -2.74
N ALA A 175 9.91 12.15 -3.66
CA ALA A 175 9.32 13.48 -3.84
C ALA A 175 7.82 13.46 -4.13
N ALA A 176 7.33 12.48 -4.90
CA ALA A 176 5.91 12.29 -5.21
C ALA A 176 5.11 11.61 -4.08
N GLY A 177 5.72 11.28 -2.94
CA GLY A 177 5.12 10.47 -1.89
C GLY A 177 3.88 11.09 -1.26
N LYS A 178 3.92 12.40 -0.94
CA LYS A 178 2.76 13.11 -0.37
C LYS A 178 1.60 13.19 -1.36
N ASP A 179 1.88 13.43 -2.64
CA ASP A 179 0.84 13.51 -3.67
C ASP A 179 0.17 12.14 -3.86
N LEU A 180 0.95 11.05 -3.81
CA LEU A 180 0.43 9.68 -3.83
C LEU A 180 -0.50 9.42 -2.63
N LEU A 181 -0.08 9.77 -1.42
CA LEU A 181 -0.90 9.63 -0.21
C LEU A 181 -2.16 10.50 -0.28
N GLN A 182 -2.06 11.72 -0.82
CA GLN A 182 -3.22 12.58 -1.04
C GLN A 182 -4.21 11.96 -2.05
N ASN A 183 -3.71 11.37 -3.14
CA ASN A 183 -4.55 10.65 -4.09
C ASN A 183 -5.28 9.49 -3.40
N PHE A 184 -4.58 8.72 -2.54
CA PHE A 184 -5.21 7.66 -1.75
C PHE A 184 -6.32 8.21 -0.84
N LEU A 185 -6.10 9.34 -0.16
CA LEU A 185 -7.12 9.96 0.69
C LEU A 185 -8.38 10.40 -0.09
N ARG A 186 -8.27 10.56 -1.39
CA ARG A 186 -9.42 10.90 -2.28
C ARG A 186 -10.14 9.67 -2.84
N LEU A 187 -9.55 8.47 -2.75
CA LEU A 187 -10.21 7.25 -3.22
C LEU A 187 -11.47 6.99 -2.41
N GLY A 188 -12.56 6.69 -3.09
CA GLY A 188 -13.83 6.33 -2.48
C GLY A 188 -14.68 7.51 -1.99
N THR A 189 -14.20 8.76 -2.00
CA THR A 189 -15.00 9.94 -1.62
C THR A 189 -15.87 10.50 -2.76
N GLY A 190 -15.68 10.00 -4.00
CA GLY A 190 -16.31 10.52 -5.21
C GLY A 190 -17.16 9.54 -6.01
N SER A 191 -17.56 8.39 -5.50
CA SER A 191 -18.11 7.30 -6.33
C SER A 191 -19.63 7.06 -6.26
N ALA A 192 -20.45 8.11 -6.16
CA ALA A 192 -21.86 7.99 -6.57
C ALA A 192 -22.12 8.55 -7.99
N ALA A 193 -21.23 9.39 -8.52
CA ALA A 193 -21.46 10.12 -9.79
C ALA A 193 -20.73 9.53 -11.02
N GLN A 194 -19.80 8.58 -10.88
CA GLN A 194 -19.02 8.03 -12.00
C GLN A 194 -19.37 6.59 -12.41
N ARG A 195 -20.45 6.01 -11.87
CA ARG A 195 -20.97 4.68 -12.29
C ARG A 195 -22.16 4.76 -13.25
N ALA A 196 -22.46 5.92 -13.79
CA ALA A 196 -23.57 6.14 -14.72
C ALA A 196 -23.10 6.97 -15.93
N SER A 197 -22.14 6.43 -16.71
CA SER A 197 -21.87 6.86 -18.08
C SER A 197 -21.08 5.78 -18.84
#